data_9586e425803cecb1de24bc30d148a025
#
_entry.id   9586e425803cecb1de24bc30d148a025
#
_cell.length_a   1.000
_cell.length_b   1.000
_cell.length_c   1.000
_cell.angle_alpha   90.00
_cell.angle_beta   90.00
_cell.angle_gamma   90.00
#
_symmetry.space_group_name_H-M   'P 1'
#
loop_
_entity.id
_entity.type
_entity.pdbx_description
1 polymer ?
#
loop_
_entity_poly.entity_id
_entity_poly.type
_entity_poly.pdbx_seq_one_letter_code
_entity_poly.pdbx_strand_id
1 'polypeptide(L)'
;MRKILLVCAALACMTVSPVPAQDAAVKKIIEMGQNDNQVMHQLDILTNRFGGRLIGSDAYENAAEWMVREFKSWGLDVQLEEAGTVPVGFNRGPWFGRLLSDNGMILHFATPSYTSGTKGVQRGHAVMEPRNDEEFQQIKGRLNGAWVLISGKNVGWPIDRSASGDSIRAEIKKENNEIMKKNNDLRRRNWENGEKNEMLPYKEFPGLYYKEMCEAGALGFIQSSTVPIRALYDRKMMNDPNTNFDNLPELPDIKLDEHQFAIIEQMVKERRTFELEFDIRNHFKLGPVKYHNVVASIKGSKYPDEYVIISGHLDAFDVVVLA
;
A
#
# COMPACT_ATOMS: atom_id res chain seq x y z
N MET A 1 52.34 -55.81 -39.39
CA MET A 1 50.98 -55.68 -38.83
C MET A 1 50.84 -55.79 -37.31
N ARG A 2 51.92 -55.99 -36.54
CA ARG A 2 51.90 -56.12 -35.05
C ARG A 2 52.24 -54.85 -34.30
N LYS A 3 52.64 -53.78 -34.94
CA LYS A 3 52.98 -52.47 -34.28
C LYS A 3 51.89 -51.45 -34.29
N ILE A 4 50.85 -51.61 -35.08
CA ILE A 4 49.65 -50.69 -35.12
C ILE A 4 48.64 -51.04 -34.07
N LEU A 5 48.55 -52.27 -33.58
CA LEU A 5 47.61 -52.66 -32.53
C LEU A 5 47.97 -52.19 -31.13
N LEU A 6 49.24 -51.84 -30.86
CA LEU A 6 49.68 -51.31 -29.56
C LEU A 6 49.45 -49.83 -29.39
N VAL A 7 49.32 -49.05 -30.47
CA VAL A 7 49.01 -47.59 -30.42
C VAL A 7 47.52 -47.37 -30.19
N CYS A 8 46.63 -48.21 -30.70
CA CYS A 8 45.18 -48.10 -30.47
C CYS A 8 44.78 -48.49 -29.06
N ALA A 9 45.51 -49.38 -28.38
CA ALA A 9 45.22 -49.72 -26.98
C ALA A 9 45.68 -48.65 -25.98
N ALA A 10 46.69 -47.83 -26.33
CA ALA A 10 47.13 -46.74 -25.47
C ALA A 10 46.25 -45.47 -25.59
N LEU A 11 45.47 -45.32 -26.68
CA LEU A 11 44.52 -44.18 -26.83
C LEU A 11 43.14 -44.40 -26.21
N ALA A 12 42.82 -45.65 -25.86
CA ALA A 12 41.52 -45.99 -25.22
C ALA A 12 41.53 -45.85 -23.68
N CYS A 13 42.67 -45.49 -23.06
CA CYS A 13 42.77 -45.22 -21.61
C CYS A 13 42.86 -43.78 -21.21
N MET A 14 42.54 -42.83 -22.13
CA MET A 14 42.49 -41.42 -21.77
C MET A 14 41.08 -40.96 -21.64
N THR A 15 40.82 -40.44 -20.44
CA THR A 15 39.75 -39.58 -20.04
C THR A 15 38.41 -40.20 -19.64
N VAL A 16 38.43 -40.99 -18.56
CA VAL A 16 37.39 -40.80 -17.56
C VAL A 16 37.94 -39.69 -16.66
N SER A 17 37.73 -38.45 -17.04
CA SER A 17 37.91 -37.33 -16.10
C SER A 17 36.96 -37.61 -14.93
N PRO A 18 37.41 -37.59 -13.66
CA PRO A 18 36.48 -37.67 -12.54
C PRO A 18 35.54 -36.50 -12.69
N VAL A 19 34.22 -36.79 -12.76
CA VAL A 19 33.18 -35.77 -12.65
C VAL A 19 33.46 -35.04 -11.35
N PRO A 20 33.76 -33.73 -11.38
CA PRO A 20 34.15 -33.05 -10.16
C PRO A 20 33.05 -33.13 -9.11
N ALA A 21 33.41 -33.15 -7.83
CA ALA A 21 32.45 -33.16 -6.69
C ALA A 21 31.40 -32.02 -6.79
N GLN A 22 31.71 -30.98 -7.53
CA GLN A 22 30.84 -29.88 -7.90
C GLN A 22 29.59 -30.33 -8.70
N ASP A 23 29.71 -31.33 -9.59
CA ASP A 23 28.59 -31.90 -10.34
C ASP A 23 27.62 -32.69 -9.43
N ALA A 24 28.12 -33.35 -8.40
CA ALA A 24 27.29 -34.07 -7.45
C ALA A 24 26.47 -33.13 -6.55
N ALA A 25 27.06 -32.01 -6.11
CA ALA A 25 26.36 -31.01 -5.32
C ALA A 25 25.27 -30.30 -6.15
N VAL A 26 25.59 -29.93 -7.40
CA VAL A 26 24.62 -29.32 -8.32
C VAL A 26 23.45 -30.25 -8.61
N LYS A 27 23.71 -31.53 -8.88
CA LYS A 27 22.66 -32.54 -9.07
C LYS A 27 21.76 -32.67 -7.86
N LYS A 28 22.34 -32.72 -6.65
CA LYS A 28 21.58 -32.80 -5.41
C LYS A 28 20.70 -31.53 -5.20
N ILE A 29 21.21 -30.33 -5.48
CA ILE A 29 20.45 -29.10 -5.42
C ILE A 29 19.26 -29.14 -6.37
N ILE A 30 19.47 -29.58 -7.62
CA ILE A 30 18.41 -29.72 -8.61
C ILE A 30 17.35 -30.75 -8.14
N GLU A 31 17.81 -31.90 -7.67
CA GLU A 31 16.92 -32.97 -7.17
C GLU A 31 16.07 -32.48 -5.99
N MET A 32 16.67 -31.80 -5.03
CA MET A 32 15.93 -31.18 -3.89
C MET A 32 14.95 -30.13 -4.38
N GLY A 33 15.36 -29.27 -5.32
CA GLY A 33 14.47 -28.25 -5.91
C GLY A 33 13.26 -28.82 -6.66
N GLN A 34 13.40 -30.05 -7.22
CA GLN A 34 12.31 -30.72 -7.95
C GLN A 34 11.40 -31.56 -7.03
N ASN A 35 11.98 -32.23 -6.02
CA ASN A 35 11.29 -33.26 -5.26
C ASN A 35 10.98 -32.89 -3.80
N ASP A 36 11.69 -31.89 -3.24
CA ASP A 36 11.52 -31.41 -1.86
C ASP A 36 11.62 -29.88 -1.81
N ASN A 37 10.87 -29.23 -2.66
CA ASN A 37 10.88 -27.76 -2.78
C ASN A 37 10.03 -27.14 -1.67
N GLN A 38 10.67 -26.41 -0.75
CA GLN A 38 10.02 -25.73 0.37
C GLN A 38 9.62 -24.29 0.06
N VAL A 39 9.92 -23.76 -1.14
CA VAL A 39 9.70 -22.34 -1.48
C VAL A 39 8.23 -21.93 -1.29
N MET A 40 7.29 -22.74 -1.78
CA MET A 40 5.87 -22.44 -1.63
C MET A 40 5.39 -22.52 -0.18
N HIS A 41 5.95 -23.43 0.62
CA HIS A 41 5.67 -23.50 2.05
C HIS A 41 6.17 -22.26 2.79
N GLN A 42 7.41 -21.84 2.51
CA GLN A 42 7.97 -20.62 3.10
C GLN A 42 7.18 -19.37 2.65
N LEU A 43 6.80 -19.31 1.38
CA LEU A 43 5.98 -18.22 0.86
C LEU A 43 4.61 -18.17 1.55
N ASP A 44 3.96 -19.32 1.76
CA ASP A 44 2.67 -19.39 2.46
C ASP A 44 2.78 -18.84 3.89
N ILE A 45 3.84 -19.20 4.63
CA ILE A 45 4.09 -18.65 5.97
C ILE A 45 4.26 -17.12 5.91
N LEU A 46 5.10 -16.63 5.01
CA LEU A 46 5.36 -15.19 4.87
C LEU A 46 4.11 -14.41 4.48
N THR A 47 3.30 -14.94 3.57
CA THR A 47 2.12 -14.22 3.05
C THR A 47 0.89 -14.38 3.93
N ASN A 48 0.63 -15.57 4.48
CA ASN A 48 -0.62 -15.88 5.16
C ASN A 48 -0.52 -15.85 6.69
N ARG A 49 0.69 -15.96 7.27
CA ARG A 49 0.87 -15.86 8.73
C ARG A 49 1.41 -14.51 9.17
N PHE A 50 2.36 -13.93 8.43
CA PHE A 50 2.88 -12.59 8.72
C PHE A 50 2.17 -11.50 7.93
N GLY A 51 1.72 -11.80 6.72
CA GLY A 51 1.02 -10.84 5.87
C GLY A 51 1.91 -9.77 5.28
N GLY A 52 1.38 -8.55 5.16
CA GLY A 52 2.13 -7.36 4.73
C GLY A 52 3.24 -7.03 5.73
N ARG A 53 4.45 -6.77 5.24
CA ARG A 53 5.66 -6.64 6.04
C ARG A 53 6.43 -5.39 5.70
N LEU A 54 5.82 -4.23 5.96
CA LEU A 54 6.50 -2.95 5.79
C LEU A 54 7.67 -2.85 6.77
N ILE A 55 8.77 -2.27 6.33
CA ILE A 55 9.92 -1.96 7.19
C ILE A 55 9.42 -1.10 8.38
N GLY A 56 9.82 -1.49 9.60
CA GLY A 56 9.37 -0.83 10.82
C GLY A 56 8.03 -1.31 11.38
N SER A 57 7.34 -2.25 10.70
CA SER A 57 6.15 -2.91 11.25
C SER A 57 6.51 -4.08 12.15
N ASP A 58 5.61 -4.44 13.06
CA ASP A 58 5.77 -5.62 13.89
C ASP A 58 5.72 -6.92 13.07
N ALA A 59 4.98 -6.95 11.97
CA ALA A 59 4.95 -8.08 11.05
C ALA A 59 6.31 -8.33 10.38
N TYR A 60 7.03 -7.26 10.00
CA TYR A 60 8.39 -7.37 9.47
C TYR A 60 9.35 -7.92 10.52
N GLU A 61 9.31 -7.38 11.73
CA GLU A 61 10.19 -7.80 12.83
C GLU A 61 9.97 -9.27 13.20
N ASN A 62 8.72 -9.69 13.35
CA ASN A 62 8.34 -11.07 13.60
C ASN A 62 8.80 -12.02 12.47
N ALA A 63 8.70 -11.60 11.22
CA ALA A 63 9.19 -12.39 10.08
C ALA A 63 10.72 -12.48 10.07
N ALA A 64 11.44 -11.42 10.43
CA ALA A 64 12.89 -11.43 10.54
C ALA A 64 13.36 -12.41 11.65
N GLU A 65 12.74 -12.36 12.83
CA GLU A 65 13.01 -13.30 13.91
C GLU A 65 12.69 -14.74 13.53
N TRP A 66 11.58 -14.97 12.81
CA TRP A 66 11.24 -16.29 12.31
C TRP A 66 12.29 -16.80 11.33
N MET A 67 12.75 -15.96 10.38
CA MET A 67 13.79 -16.33 9.42
C MET A 67 15.12 -16.66 10.11
N VAL A 68 15.47 -15.95 11.20
CA VAL A 68 16.64 -16.31 12.03
C VAL A 68 16.51 -17.74 12.59
N ARG A 69 15.32 -18.11 13.09
CA ARG A 69 15.07 -19.47 13.61
C ARG A 69 15.16 -20.53 12.51
N GLU A 70 14.57 -20.26 11.34
CA GLU A 70 14.61 -21.17 10.19
C GLU A 70 16.06 -21.40 9.74
N PHE A 71 16.83 -20.36 9.49
CA PHE A 71 18.22 -20.48 9.05
C PHE A 71 19.11 -21.20 10.10
N LYS A 72 18.89 -20.93 11.38
CA LYS A 72 19.57 -21.67 12.44
C LYS A 72 19.19 -23.17 12.46
N SER A 73 17.93 -23.49 12.19
CA SER A 73 17.49 -24.90 12.11
C SER A 73 18.14 -25.66 10.97
N TRP A 74 18.57 -24.95 9.91
CA TRP A 74 19.33 -25.52 8.80
C TRP A 74 20.83 -25.59 9.07
N GLY A 75 21.28 -25.18 10.25
CA GLY A 75 22.67 -25.24 10.67
C GLY A 75 23.55 -24.09 10.17
N LEU A 76 22.95 -22.99 9.75
CA LEU A 76 23.66 -21.79 9.31
C LEU A 76 24.10 -20.92 10.50
N ASP A 77 25.20 -20.19 10.32
CA ASP A 77 25.55 -19.09 11.21
C ASP A 77 24.71 -17.87 10.84
N VAL A 78 23.93 -17.34 11.80
CA VAL A 78 22.88 -16.33 11.53
C VAL A 78 22.94 -15.18 12.50
N GLN A 79 22.87 -13.98 11.96
CA GLN A 79 22.78 -12.74 12.73
C GLN A 79 21.73 -11.78 12.16
N LEU A 80 21.17 -10.96 13.05
CA LEU A 80 20.40 -9.77 12.68
C LEU A 80 21.37 -8.58 12.59
N GLU A 81 21.51 -8.01 11.42
CA GLU A 81 22.33 -6.83 11.18
C GLU A 81 21.46 -5.58 11.12
N GLU A 82 21.70 -4.59 11.97
CA GLU A 82 20.99 -3.32 11.90
C GLU A 82 21.28 -2.64 10.56
N ALA A 83 20.25 -2.50 9.74
CA ALA A 83 20.35 -1.93 8.40
C ALA A 83 19.99 -0.43 8.35
N GLY A 84 19.28 0.06 9.35
CA GLY A 84 18.90 1.46 9.45
C GLY A 84 17.69 1.70 10.34
N THR A 85 17.14 2.91 10.23
CA THR A 85 15.94 3.32 10.94
C THR A 85 14.92 3.98 10.02
N VAL A 86 13.64 3.85 10.36
CA VAL A 86 12.56 4.63 9.77
C VAL A 86 12.01 5.62 10.81
N PRO A 87 11.53 6.81 10.38
CA PRO A 87 11.08 7.83 11.32
C PRO A 87 9.85 7.41 12.12
N VAL A 88 9.02 6.54 11.55
CA VAL A 88 7.79 6.02 12.16
C VAL A 88 7.48 4.65 11.58
N GLY A 89 7.04 3.70 12.40
CA GLY A 89 6.53 2.42 11.94
C GLY A 89 5.01 2.44 11.79
N PHE A 90 4.49 1.58 10.91
CA PHE A 90 3.06 1.45 10.68
C PHE A 90 2.62 0.00 10.86
N ASN A 91 1.53 -0.18 11.59
CA ASN A 91 0.88 -1.46 11.78
C ASN A 91 -0.59 -1.39 11.35
N ARG A 92 -0.97 -2.31 10.47
CA ARG A 92 -2.36 -2.48 10.08
C ARG A 92 -3.07 -3.33 11.12
N GLY A 93 -4.12 -2.79 11.69
CA GLY A 93 -5.05 -3.54 12.53
C GLY A 93 -6.25 -4.06 11.74
N PRO A 94 -7.17 -4.77 12.38
CA PRO A 94 -8.43 -5.17 11.78
C PRO A 94 -9.27 -3.94 11.44
N TRP A 95 -10.14 -4.08 10.41
CA TRP A 95 -11.08 -3.04 10.03
C TRP A 95 -12.44 -3.63 9.70
N PHE A 96 -13.45 -2.81 9.93
CA PHE A 96 -14.84 -3.13 9.67
C PHE A 96 -15.59 -1.87 9.25
N GLY A 97 -16.56 -2.01 8.36
CA GLY A 97 -17.44 -0.91 7.97
C GLY A 97 -18.80 -1.42 7.49
N ARG A 98 -19.82 -0.63 7.70
CA ARG A 98 -21.16 -0.92 7.21
C ARG A 98 -21.99 0.34 6.96
N LEU A 99 -22.95 0.20 6.06
CA LEU A 99 -24.06 1.12 5.90
C LEU A 99 -25.16 0.74 6.90
N LEU A 100 -25.61 1.67 7.73
CA LEU A 100 -26.57 1.39 8.81
C LEU A 100 -28.03 1.38 8.38
N SER A 101 -28.35 1.82 7.16
CA SER A 101 -29.68 1.72 6.56
C SER A 101 -29.82 0.46 5.70
N ASP A 102 -31.02 0.18 5.20
CA ASP A 102 -31.32 -0.86 4.21
C ASP A 102 -30.76 -2.25 4.58
N ASN A 103 -30.99 -2.71 5.80
CA ASN A 103 -30.53 -3.98 6.37
C ASN A 103 -29.02 -4.10 6.67
N GLY A 104 -28.27 -3.01 6.68
CA GLY A 104 -26.89 -3.00 7.16
C GLY A 104 -25.90 -3.65 6.20
N MET A 105 -25.71 -3.09 5.01
CA MET A 105 -24.74 -3.59 4.06
C MET A 105 -23.31 -3.52 4.63
N ILE A 106 -22.61 -4.66 4.67
CA ILE A 106 -21.20 -4.73 5.00
C ILE A 106 -20.40 -4.10 3.85
N LEU A 107 -19.46 -3.24 4.20
CA LEU A 107 -18.64 -2.51 3.23
C LEU A 107 -17.32 -3.25 3.00
N HIS A 108 -17.00 -3.47 1.74
CA HIS A 108 -15.74 -4.03 1.29
C HIS A 108 -14.76 -2.90 0.97
N PHE A 109 -13.71 -2.76 1.77
CA PHE A 109 -12.75 -1.68 1.61
C PHE A 109 -11.39 -2.06 2.14
N ALA A 110 -10.39 -1.24 1.84
CA ALA A 110 -9.08 -1.27 2.44
C ALA A 110 -8.62 0.17 2.73
N THR A 111 -7.57 0.30 3.55
CA THR A 111 -6.96 1.58 3.87
C THR A 111 -5.51 1.60 3.39
N PRO A 112 -5.01 2.68 2.80
CA PRO A 112 -3.58 2.81 2.50
C PRO A 112 -2.73 2.73 3.75
N SER A 113 -1.49 2.27 3.60
CA SER A 113 -0.52 2.28 4.69
C SER A 113 -0.15 3.72 5.06
N TYR A 114 0.29 3.91 6.28
CA TYR A 114 0.59 5.24 6.87
C TYR A 114 -0.60 6.19 6.93
N THR A 115 -1.81 5.66 6.95
CA THR A 115 -3.03 6.41 7.25
C THR A 115 -3.59 6.03 8.61
N SER A 116 -4.19 6.98 9.30
CA SER A 116 -4.73 6.76 10.64
C SER A 116 -5.94 5.83 10.63
N GLY A 117 -6.17 5.20 11.76
CA GLY A 117 -7.41 4.51 12.07
C GLY A 117 -8.49 5.46 12.57
N THR A 118 -9.63 4.88 12.93
CA THR A 118 -10.74 5.57 13.62
C THR A 118 -10.47 5.67 15.12
N LYS A 119 -11.12 6.63 15.78
CA LYS A 119 -11.12 6.75 17.25
C LYS A 119 -12.18 5.82 17.87
N GLY A 120 -11.96 4.50 17.74
CA GLY A 120 -13.00 3.51 18.02
C GLY A 120 -14.02 3.42 16.89
N VAL A 121 -15.20 2.89 17.19
CA VAL A 121 -16.33 2.87 16.25
C VAL A 121 -16.83 4.29 16.02
N GLN A 122 -16.78 4.75 14.77
CA GLN A 122 -17.29 6.08 14.41
C GLN A 122 -18.47 5.96 13.44
N ARG A 123 -19.50 6.73 13.71
CA ARG A 123 -20.72 6.81 12.88
C ARG A 123 -20.91 8.22 12.39
N GLY A 124 -21.36 8.35 11.15
CA GLY A 124 -21.67 9.66 10.59
C GLY A 124 -22.37 9.55 9.24
N HIS A 125 -22.99 10.66 8.88
CA HIS A 125 -23.56 10.83 7.55
C HIS A 125 -22.46 11.01 6.49
N ALA A 126 -22.81 10.95 5.22
CA ALA A 126 -21.89 11.16 4.13
C ALA A 126 -22.17 12.47 3.38
N VAL A 127 -21.12 13.11 2.91
CA VAL A 127 -21.18 14.30 2.03
C VAL A 127 -20.22 14.13 0.86
N MET A 128 -20.51 14.79 -0.28
CA MET A 128 -19.56 14.88 -1.38
C MET A 128 -18.50 15.93 -1.07
N GLU A 129 -17.25 15.71 -1.55
CA GLU A 129 -16.22 16.74 -1.46
C GLU A 129 -16.58 17.96 -2.31
N PRO A 130 -16.19 19.19 -1.90
CA PRO A 130 -16.43 20.40 -2.67
C PRO A 130 -15.38 20.55 -3.78
N ARG A 131 -15.78 21.17 -4.90
CA ARG A 131 -14.92 21.42 -6.07
C ARG A 131 -14.42 22.86 -6.18
N ASN A 132 -15.05 23.77 -5.43
CA ASN A 132 -14.75 25.21 -5.41
C ASN A 132 -15.18 25.81 -4.06
N ASP A 133 -14.82 27.07 -3.82
CA ASP A 133 -15.07 27.76 -2.56
C ASP A 133 -16.56 27.92 -2.25
N GLU A 134 -17.41 28.12 -3.26
CA GLU A 134 -18.85 28.22 -3.08
C GLU A 134 -19.43 26.91 -2.54
N GLU A 135 -19.09 25.78 -3.17
CA GLU A 135 -19.51 24.45 -2.72
C GLU A 135 -18.98 24.14 -1.31
N PHE A 136 -17.73 24.53 -1.01
CA PHE A 136 -17.17 24.36 0.33
C PHE A 136 -17.99 25.11 1.38
N GLN A 137 -18.34 26.38 1.12
CA GLN A 137 -19.16 27.15 2.06
C GLN A 137 -20.54 26.56 2.26
N GLN A 138 -21.14 25.96 1.21
CA GLN A 138 -22.46 25.31 1.29
C GLN A 138 -22.44 24.06 2.19
N ILE A 139 -21.34 23.30 2.20
CA ILE A 139 -21.27 22.05 2.96
C ILE A 139 -20.54 22.19 4.29
N LYS A 140 -19.82 23.28 4.55
CA LYS A 140 -18.96 23.48 5.71
C LYS A 140 -19.65 23.13 7.03
N GLY A 141 -20.90 23.58 7.21
CA GLY A 141 -21.70 23.27 8.42
C GLY A 141 -22.11 21.80 8.57
N ARG A 142 -21.95 21.00 7.52
CA ARG A 142 -22.26 19.56 7.51
C ARG A 142 -21.04 18.67 7.56
N LEU A 143 -19.82 19.23 7.55
CA LEU A 143 -18.58 18.44 7.59
C LEU A 143 -18.31 17.84 8.97
N ASN A 144 -18.74 18.50 10.03
CA ASN A 144 -18.56 17.98 11.37
C ASN A 144 -19.31 16.65 11.55
N GLY A 145 -18.59 15.59 11.86
CA GLY A 145 -19.14 14.24 11.99
C GLY A 145 -19.52 13.57 10.66
N ALA A 146 -19.00 14.04 9.53
CA ALA A 146 -19.28 13.48 8.23
C ALA A 146 -18.14 12.61 7.68
N TRP A 147 -18.50 11.56 6.96
CA TRP A 147 -17.62 10.85 6.03
C TRP A 147 -17.65 11.56 4.67
N VAL A 148 -16.50 11.93 4.15
CA VAL A 148 -16.41 12.69 2.89
C VAL A 148 -16.14 11.76 1.72
N LEU A 149 -17.05 11.71 0.76
CA LEU A 149 -16.88 10.99 -0.49
C LEU A 149 -16.00 11.82 -1.42
N ILE A 150 -14.87 11.25 -1.80
CA ILE A 150 -13.87 11.88 -2.66
C ILE A 150 -14.13 11.49 -4.10
N SER A 151 -14.30 12.48 -4.96
CA SER A 151 -14.46 12.32 -6.40
C SER A 151 -13.12 12.17 -7.11
N GLY A 152 -13.18 11.91 -8.40
CA GLY A 152 -12.02 11.76 -9.26
C GLY A 152 -11.49 10.34 -9.36
N LYS A 153 -10.40 10.19 -10.12
CA LYS A 153 -9.81 8.90 -10.44
C LYS A 153 -9.04 8.35 -9.24
N ASN A 154 -9.48 7.21 -8.74
CA ASN A 154 -8.74 6.50 -7.70
C ASN A 154 -7.52 5.77 -8.29
N VAL A 155 -6.37 5.97 -7.64
CA VAL A 155 -5.10 5.29 -7.96
C VAL A 155 -4.57 4.45 -6.78
N GLY A 156 -5.33 4.36 -5.69
CA GLY A 156 -4.97 3.56 -4.49
C GLY A 156 -4.07 4.26 -3.48
N TRP A 157 -3.49 5.42 -3.81
CA TRP A 157 -2.60 6.16 -2.92
C TRP A 157 -3.36 6.92 -1.83
N PRO A 158 -2.71 7.20 -0.67
CA PRO A 158 -3.31 8.05 0.35
C PRO A 158 -3.66 9.46 -0.15
N ILE A 159 -4.73 10.02 0.41
CA ILE A 159 -5.04 11.44 0.31
C ILE A 159 -4.33 12.12 1.48
N ASP A 160 -3.19 12.72 1.23
CA ASP A 160 -2.35 13.28 2.27
C ASP A 160 -2.22 14.82 2.22
N ARG A 161 -1.45 15.38 3.19
CA ARG A 161 -1.11 16.80 3.32
C ARG A 161 0.27 17.12 2.73
N SER A 162 0.87 16.30 1.87
CA SER A 162 2.21 16.57 1.38
C SER A 162 2.33 18.01 0.81
N ALA A 163 3.47 18.65 1.02
CA ALA A 163 3.69 20.04 0.54
C ALA A 163 3.47 20.17 -0.97
N SER A 164 3.87 19.14 -1.74
CA SER A 164 3.60 19.12 -3.19
C SER A 164 2.10 19.00 -3.50
N GLY A 165 1.37 18.17 -2.72
CA GLY A 165 -0.08 18.06 -2.84
C GLY A 165 -0.79 19.35 -2.50
N ASP A 166 -0.37 20.05 -1.46
CA ASP A 166 -0.92 21.34 -1.06
C ASP A 166 -0.73 22.43 -2.13
N SER A 167 0.44 22.48 -2.75
CA SER A 167 0.72 23.44 -3.82
C SER A 167 -0.18 23.19 -5.05
N ILE A 168 -0.31 21.93 -5.45
CA ILE A 168 -1.18 21.53 -6.57
C ILE A 168 -2.64 21.80 -6.23
N ARG A 169 -3.08 21.48 -5.00
CA ARG A 169 -4.45 21.81 -4.55
C ARG A 169 -4.74 23.30 -4.62
N ALA A 170 -3.82 24.14 -4.16
CA ALA A 170 -3.98 25.59 -4.20
C ALA A 170 -4.13 26.13 -5.63
N GLU A 171 -3.35 25.59 -6.58
CA GLU A 171 -3.44 25.98 -7.99
C GLU A 171 -4.79 25.54 -8.59
N ILE A 172 -5.19 24.29 -8.41
CA ILE A 172 -6.47 23.78 -8.93
C ILE A 172 -7.67 24.49 -8.30
N LYS A 173 -7.63 24.81 -7.00
CA LYS A 173 -8.66 25.63 -6.35
C LYS A 173 -8.82 26.97 -7.03
N LYS A 174 -7.71 27.66 -7.32
CA LYS A 174 -7.73 28.94 -8.03
C LYS A 174 -8.37 28.79 -9.40
N GLU A 175 -7.96 27.78 -10.19
CA GLU A 175 -8.54 27.53 -11.51
C GLU A 175 -10.03 27.18 -11.44
N ASN A 176 -10.45 26.33 -10.49
CA ASN A 176 -11.85 25.98 -10.32
C ASN A 176 -12.71 27.18 -9.89
N ASN A 177 -12.16 28.10 -9.10
CA ASN A 177 -12.85 29.37 -8.79
C ASN A 177 -13.03 30.26 -10.01
N GLU A 178 -12.07 30.30 -10.93
CA GLU A 178 -12.23 30.99 -12.21
C GLU A 178 -13.26 30.31 -13.14
N ILE A 179 -13.25 28.97 -13.18
CA ILE A 179 -14.27 28.17 -13.90
C ILE A 179 -15.66 28.43 -13.31
N MET A 180 -15.80 28.47 -11.99
CA MET A 180 -17.06 28.78 -11.31
C MET A 180 -17.61 30.17 -11.75
N LYS A 181 -16.76 31.20 -11.75
CA LYS A 181 -17.17 32.55 -12.20
C LYS A 181 -17.67 32.55 -13.64
N LYS A 182 -16.93 31.87 -14.55
CA LYS A 182 -17.33 31.70 -15.94
C LYS A 182 -18.65 30.95 -16.08
N ASN A 183 -18.83 29.88 -15.31
CA ASN A 183 -20.06 29.10 -15.32
C ASN A 183 -21.26 29.91 -14.80
N ASN A 184 -21.06 30.77 -13.81
CA ASN A 184 -22.11 31.67 -13.33
C ASN A 184 -22.53 32.67 -14.41
N ASP A 185 -21.58 33.23 -15.18
CA ASP A 185 -21.87 34.09 -16.31
C ASP A 185 -22.58 33.37 -17.46
N LEU A 186 -22.19 32.11 -17.75
CA LEU A 186 -22.85 31.28 -18.75
C LEU A 186 -24.31 30.95 -18.32
N ARG A 187 -24.53 30.58 -17.04
CA ARG A 187 -25.88 30.35 -16.51
C ARG A 187 -26.75 31.60 -16.63
N ARG A 188 -26.19 32.78 -16.29
CA ARG A 188 -26.92 34.04 -16.43
C ARG A 188 -27.32 34.31 -17.87
N ARG A 189 -26.39 34.17 -18.84
CA ARG A 189 -26.69 34.35 -20.27
C ARG A 189 -27.73 33.36 -20.79
N ASN A 190 -27.63 32.10 -20.39
CA ASN A 190 -28.61 31.09 -20.74
C ASN A 190 -30.00 31.44 -20.22
N TRP A 191 -30.10 32.01 -19.02
CA TRP A 191 -31.35 32.42 -18.42
C TRP A 191 -31.91 33.73 -19.04
N GLU A 192 -31.08 34.74 -19.16
CA GLU A 192 -31.52 36.08 -19.60
C GLU A 192 -31.76 36.14 -21.12
N ASN A 193 -30.92 35.47 -21.91
CA ASN A 193 -30.90 35.58 -23.37
C ASN A 193 -31.45 34.32 -24.07
N GLY A 194 -31.79 33.26 -23.33
CA GLY A 194 -32.21 31.98 -23.91
C GLY A 194 -31.10 31.22 -24.63
N GLU A 195 -29.83 31.54 -24.36
CA GLU A 195 -28.67 30.84 -24.91
C GLU A 195 -28.59 29.39 -24.37
N LYS A 196 -27.88 28.52 -25.07
CA LYS A 196 -27.67 27.11 -24.68
C LYS A 196 -26.18 26.80 -24.50
N ASN A 197 -25.47 27.65 -23.72
CA ASN A 197 -24.06 27.44 -23.45
C ASN A 197 -23.86 26.25 -22.50
N GLU A 198 -22.92 25.37 -22.82
CA GLU A 198 -22.50 24.31 -21.94
C GLU A 198 -21.62 24.87 -20.81
N MET A 199 -21.74 24.24 -19.62
CA MET A 199 -20.90 24.58 -18.47
C MET A 199 -19.51 23.99 -18.66
N LEU A 200 -18.50 24.78 -18.28
CA LEU A 200 -17.12 24.30 -18.27
C LEU A 200 -16.94 23.25 -17.16
N PRO A 201 -16.26 22.14 -17.44
CA PRO A 201 -15.97 21.14 -16.42
C PRO A 201 -14.97 21.69 -15.40
N TYR A 202 -15.16 21.34 -14.11
CA TYR A 202 -14.15 21.60 -13.09
C TYR A 202 -12.97 20.64 -13.25
N LYS A 203 -11.78 21.11 -12.87
CA LYS A 203 -10.61 20.23 -12.76
C LYS A 203 -10.74 19.34 -11.53
N GLU A 204 -10.52 18.06 -11.73
CA GLU A 204 -10.56 17.06 -10.67
C GLU A 204 -9.19 16.92 -10.00
N PHE A 205 -9.19 16.95 -8.68
CA PHE A 205 -8.04 16.62 -7.85
C PHE A 205 -8.53 16.03 -6.53
N PRO A 206 -8.25 14.75 -6.26
CA PRO A 206 -8.76 14.09 -5.06
C PRO A 206 -8.32 14.81 -3.78
N GLY A 207 -9.24 15.02 -2.87
CA GLY A 207 -8.98 15.73 -1.62
C GLY A 207 -8.63 17.22 -1.79
N LEU A 208 -9.24 17.90 -2.76
CA LEU A 208 -8.96 19.29 -3.09
C LEU A 208 -9.02 20.23 -1.88
N TYR A 209 -9.95 20.03 -0.95
CA TYR A 209 -10.13 20.78 0.30
C TYR A 209 -9.74 19.94 1.53
N TYR A 210 -8.70 19.12 1.41
CA TYR A 210 -8.32 18.16 2.43
C TYR A 210 -8.16 18.79 3.82
N LYS A 211 -7.35 19.85 3.95
CA LYS A 211 -7.10 20.52 5.23
C LYS A 211 -8.35 21.13 5.82
N GLU A 212 -9.08 21.87 4.99
CA GLU A 212 -10.28 22.57 5.39
C GLU A 212 -11.38 21.61 5.86
N MET A 213 -11.47 20.43 5.22
CA MET A 213 -12.41 19.38 5.63
C MET A 213 -11.99 18.72 6.95
N CYS A 214 -10.69 18.50 7.16
CA CYS A 214 -10.16 18.02 8.46
C CYS A 214 -10.46 19.03 9.57
N GLU A 215 -10.18 20.31 9.35
CA GLU A 215 -10.42 21.39 10.31
C GLU A 215 -11.91 21.59 10.62
N ALA A 216 -12.78 21.31 9.64
CA ALA A 216 -14.23 21.38 9.80
C ALA A 216 -14.83 20.16 10.53
N GLY A 217 -14.01 19.18 10.92
CA GLY A 217 -14.43 18.04 11.75
C GLY A 217 -14.93 16.81 10.99
N ALA A 218 -14.47 16.61 9.75
CA ALA A 218 -14.72 15.37 9.02
C ALA A 218 -14.20 14.15 9.80
N LEU A 219 -14.88 13.01 9.68
CA LEU A 219 -14.46 11.74 10.29
C LEU A 219 -13.39 11.02 9.48
N GLY A 220 -13.38 11.21 8.18
CA GLY A 220 -12.44 10.59 7.24
C GLY A 220 -12.92 10.69 5.80
N PHE A 221 -12.16 10.08 4.92
CA PHE A 221 -12.33 10.19 3.47
C PHE A 221 -12.60 8.82 2.86
N ILE A 222 -13.55 8.77 1.92
CA ILE A 222 -13.92 7.57 1.21
C ILE A 222 -13.75 7.81 -0.29
N GLN A 223 -12.92 7.01 -0.94
CA GLN A 223 -12.68 7.08 -2.37
C GLN A 223 -13.04 5.75 -3.03
N SER A 224 -13.62 5.80 -4.22
CA SER A 224 -13.93 4.60 -5.02
C SER A 224 -12.67 3.84 -5.39
N SER A 225 -12.68 2.53 -5.32
CA SER A 225 -11.62 1.65 -5.78
C SER A 225 -12.17 0.57 -6.71
N THR A 226 -11.54 0.41 -7.88
CA THR A 226 -11.84 -0.72 -8.77
C THR A 226 -11.55 -2.05 -8.07
N VAL A 227 -12.33 -3.07 -8.41
CA VAL A 227 -12.12 -4.44 -7.93
C VAL A 227 -11.08 -5.15 -8.81
N PRO A 228 -10.04 -5.79 -8.26
CA PRO A 228 -9.70 -5.90 -6.84
C PRO A 228 -9.26 -4.57 -6.21
N ILE A 229 -9.68 -4.33 -4.97
CA ILE A 229 -9.40 -3.07 -4.27
C ILE A 229 -7.90 -2.87 -4.12
N ARG A 230 -7.44 -1.67 -4.46
CA ARG A 230 -6.04 -1.25 -4.27
C ARG A 230 -5.94 -0.21 -3.17
N ALA A 231 -5.07 -0.47 -2.20
CA ALA A 231 -4.73 0.46 -1.14
C ALA A 231 -3.21 0.47 -0.98
N LEU A 232 -2.57 1.47 -1.54
CA LEU A 232 -1.12 1.58 -1.64
C LEU A 232 -0.58 2.44 -0.48
N TYR A 233 0.73 2.41 -0.26
CA TYR A 233 1.39 3.32 0.67
C TYR A 233 2.09 4.46 -0.09
N ASP A 234 2.23 5.61 0.55
CA ASP A 234 2.97 6.73 -0.02
C ASP A 234 4.48 6.58 0.28
N ARG A 235 5.27 6.32 -0.77
CA ARG A 235 6.73 6.24 -0.67
C ARG A 235 7.38 7.53 -0.22
N LYS A 236 6.78 8.68 -0.50
CA LYS A 236 7.33 9.97 -0.08
C LYS A 236 7.35 10.07 1.43
N MET A 237 6.31 9.60 2.10
CA MET A 237 6.23 9.59 3.56
C MET A 237 7.38 8.79 4.19
N MET A 238 7.79 7.66 3.57
CA MET A 238 8.90 6.82 4.05
C MET A 238 10.27 7.43 3.81
N ASN A 239 10.46 8.14 2.71
CA ASN A 239 11.75 8.66 2.28
C ASN A 239 11.93 10.17 2.54
N ASP A 240 10.89 10.85 3.02
CA ASP A 240 10.98 12.24 3.40
C ASP A 240 11.63 12.36 4.78
N PRO A 241 12.82 13.00 4.89
CA PRO A 241 13.49 13.17 6.18
C PRO A 241 12.68 14.03 7.18
N ASN A 242 11.66 14.74 6.70
CA ASN A 242 10.77 15.51 7.55
C ASN A 242 9.57 14.71 8.05
N THR A 243 9.36 13.49 7.56
CA THR A 243 8.28 12.62 8.07
C THR A 243 8.55 12.27 9.53
N ASN A 244 7.57 12.50 10.37
CA ASN A 244 7.58 12.14 11.77
C ASN A 244 6.18 11.79 12.24
N PHE A 245 6.06 11.33 13.47
CA PHE A 245 4.78 10.92 14.04
C PHE A 245 3.70 12.03 13.99
N ASP A 246 4.09 13.29 14.17
CA ASP A 246 3.16 14.40 14.31
C ASP A 246 2.64 14.95 12.97
N ASN A 247 3.26 14.60 11.84
CA ASN A 247 2.86 15.09 10.52
C ASN A 247 2.20 14.04 9.61
N LEU A 248 1.87 12.87 10.16
CA LEU A 248 1.11 11.85 9.46
C LEU A 248 -0.36 12.27 9.28
N PRO A 249 -1.08 11.70 8.28
CA PRO A 249 -2.51 11.92 8.13
C PRO A 249 -3.29 11.57 9.40
N GLU A 250 -4.10 12.49 9.90
CA GLU A 250 -4.84 12.30 11.16
C GLU A 250 -6.14 11.53 11.01
N LEU A 251 -6.71 11.51 9.80
CA LEU A 251 -8.01 10.92 9.53
C LEU A 251 -7.90 9.67 8.67
N PRO A 252 -8.84 8.73 8.83
CA PRO A 252 -8.91 7.54 7.99
C PRO A 252 -9.09 7.87 6.51
N ASP A 253 -8.39 7.12 5.66
CA ASP A 253 -8.55 7.13 4.21
C ASP A 253 -9.03 5.74 3.77
N ILE A 254 -10.21 5.68 3.17
CA ILE A 254 -10.91 4.45 2.84
C ILE A 254 -10.99 4.30 1.33
N LYS A 255 -10.47 3.19 0.81
CA LYS A 255 -10.63 2.76 -0.58
C LYS A 255 -11.77 1.74 -0.63
N LEU A 256 -12.95 2.21 -1.01
CA LEU A 256 -14.18 1.43 -1.00
C LEU A 256 -14.43 0.77 -2.36
N ASP A 257 -14.97 -0.44 -2.36
CA ASP A 257 -15.48 -1.11 -3.57
C ASP A 257 -16.30 -0.15 -4.45
N GLU A 258 -15.99 -0.09 -5.75
CA GLU A 258 -16.59 0.88 -6.68
C GLU A 258 -18.10 0.76 -6.80
N HIS A 259 -18.65 -0.46 -6.69
CA HIS A 259 -20.10 -0.68 -6.77
C HIS A 259 -20.80 -0.17 -5.50
N GLN A 260 -20.22 -0.44 -4.33
CA GLN A 260 -20.75 0.06 -3.06
C GLN A 260 -20.58 1.57 -2.94
N PHE A 261 -19.46 2.12 -3.42
CA PHE A 261 -19.25 3.56 -3.51
C PHE A 261 -20.35 4.23 -4.37
N ALA A 262 -20.66 3.68 -5.54
CA ALA A 262 -21.69 4.21 -6.42
C ALA A 262 -23.08 4.23 -5.77
N ILE A 263 -23.42 3.19 -4.98
CA ILE A 263 -24.67 3.15 -4.23
C ILE A 263 -24.71 4.28 -3.20
N ILE A 264 -23.63 4.45 -2.41
CA ILE A 264 -23.55 5.50 -1.38
C ILE A 264 -23.57 6.89 -1.99
N GLU A 265 -22.81 7.09 -3.08
CA GLU A 265 -22.79 8.35 -3.82
C GLU A 265 -24.19 8.73 -4.33
N GLN A 266 -24.93 7.77 -4.87
CA GLN A 266 -26.30 7.99 -5.32
C GLN A 266 -27.21 8.37 -4.16
N MET A 267 -27.10 7.71 -3.00
CA MET A 267 -27.86 8.06 -1.80
C MET A 267 -27.58 9.50 -1.34
N VAL A 268 -26.32 9.96 -1.41
CA VAL A 268 -25.95 11.35 -1.10
C VAL A 268 -26.58 12.32 -2.09
N LYS A 269 -26.51 12.05 -3.41
CA LYS A 269 -27.12 12.85 -4.47
C LYS A 269 -28.64 12.96 -4.32
N GLU A 270 -29.30 11.90 -3.90
CA GLU A 270 -30.74 11.84 -3.62
C GLU A 270 -31.11 12.46 -2.27
N ARG A 271 -30.14 12.94 -1.49
CA ARG A 271 -30.32 13.50 -0.15
C ARG A 271 -31.03 12.55 0.82
N ARG A 272 -30.78 11.24 0.68
CA ARG A 272 -31.33 10.24 1.60
C ARG A 272 -30.67 10.39 2.98
N THR A 273 -31.44 10.07 4.02
CA THR A 273 -30.90 9.99 5.40
C THR A 273 -30.35 8.62 5.65
N PHE A 274 -29.04 8.51 5.91
CA PHE A 274 -28.36 7.28 6.26
C PHE A 274 -27.06 7.59 7.03
N GLU A 275 -26.49 6.59 7.67
CA GLU A 275 -25.20 6.69 8.34
C GLU A 275 -24.27 5.57 7.87
N LEU A 276 -23.00 5.87 7.87
CA LEU A 276 -21.90 4.92 7.70
C LEU A 276 -21.21 4.71 9.04
N GLU A 277 -20.87 3.48 9.33
CA GLU A 277 -20.09 3.12 10.52
C GLU A 277 -18.79 2.48 10.09
N PHE A 278 -17.67 2.94 10.67
CA PHE A 278 -16.36 2.35 10.49
C PHE A 278 -15.63 2.16 11.81
N ASP A 279 -14.88 1.07 11.90
CA ASP A 279 -13.91 0.76 12.94
C ASP A 279 -12.62 0.29 12.27
N ILE A 280 -11.58 1.13 12.28
CA ILE A 280 -10.30 0.91 11.61
C ILE A 280 -9.21 1.02 12.66
N ARG A 281 -8.46 -0.06 12.89
CA ARG A 281 -7.48 -0.18 13.97
C ARG A 281 -6.03 -0.03 13.49
N ASN A 282 -5.79 0.78 12.48
CA ASN A 282 -4.42 1.15 12.10
C ASN A 282 -3.75 1.90 13.27
N HIS A 283 -2.46 1.62 13.49
CA HIS A 283 -1.69 2.31 14.51
C HIS A 283 -0.23 2.49 14.10
N PHE A 284 0.42 3.48 14.70
CA PHE A 284 1.80 3.81 14.42
C PHE A 284 2.72 3.36 15.55
N LYS A 285 3.96 3.02 15.19
CA LYS A 285 5.04 2.76 16.13
C LYS A 285 5.91 4.01 16.18
N LEU A 286 6.05 4.61 17.38
CA LEU A 286 6.85 5.81 17.57
C LEU A 286 8.30 5.53 17.18
N GLY A 287 8.86 6.36 16.30
CA GLY A 287 10.21 6.22 15.81
C GLY A 287 11.25 7.02 16.58
N PRO A 288 12.53 6.93 16.20
CA PRO A 288 13.02 6.13 15.07
C PRO A 288 12.95 4.62 15.34
N VAL A 289 12.39 3.87 14.39
CA VAL A 289 12.24 2.41 14.48
C VAL A 289 13.38 1.76 13.71
N LYS A 290 14.17 0.93 14.39
CA LYS A 290 15.24 0.14 13.76
C LYS A 290 14.65 -0.96 12.89
N TYR A 291 15.37 -1.29 11.81
CA TYR A 291 15.10 -2.48 11.02
C TYR A 291 16.39 -3.21 10.68
N HIS A 292 16.30 -4.49 10.37
CA HIS A 292 17.44 -5.39 10.29
C HIS A 292 17.44 -6.22 9.01
N ASN A 293 18.63 -6.51 8.48
CA ASN A 293 18.83 -7.60 7.57
C ASN A 293 19.00 -8.91 8.35
N VAL A 294 18.47 -10.00 7.81
CA VAL A 294 18.79 -11.35 8.29
C VAL A 294 19.96 -11.87 7.46
N VAL A 295 21.11 -12.00 8.05
CA VAL A 295 22.31 -12.47 7.38
C VAL A 295 22.62 -13.89 7.86
N ALA A 296 22.64 -14.84 6.92
CA ALA A 296 22.99 -16.21 7.17
C ALA A 296 24.21 -16.62 6.34
N SER A 297 25.13 -17.34 6.91
CA SER A 297 26.39 -17.69 6.25
C SER A 297 26.82 -19.14 6.45
N ILE A 298 27.56 -19.62 5.44
CA ILE A 298 28.32 -20.87 5.50
C ILE A 298 29.75 -20.53 5.10
N LYS A 299 30.71 -20.81 5.98
CA LYS A 299 32.12 -20.55 5.68
C LYS A 299 32.63 -21.49 4.60
N GLY A 300 33.21 -20.94 3.56
CA GLY A 300 33.88 -21.69 2.49
C GLY A 300 35.13 -22.40 2.99
N SER A 301 35.38 -23.62 2.47
CA SER A 301 36.59 -24.38 2.80
C SER A 301 37.78 -24.05 1.90
N LYS A 302 37.55 -23.69 0.63
CA LYS A 302 38.62 -23.46 -0.35
C LYS A 302 39.02 -21.98 -0.43
N TYR A 303 38.04 -21.08 -0.33
CA TYR A 303 38.22 -19.64 -0.39
C TYR A 303 37.47 -18.97 0.76
N PRO A 304 37.96 -19.08 2.00
CA PRO A 304 37.20 -18.67 3.18
C PRO A 304 37.03 -17.15 3.31
N ASP A 305 37.79 -16.38 2.55
CA ASP A 305 37.75 -14.91 2.55
C ASP A 305 37.02 -14.33 1.33
N GLU A 306 36.44 -15.20 0.48
CA GLU A 306 35.62 -14.79 -0.65
C GLU A 306 34.14 -15.02 -0.35
N TYR A 307 33.28 -14.08 -0.80
CA TYR A 307 31.85 -14.14 -0.57
C TYR A 307 31.09 -14.37 -1.88
N VAL A 308 30.14 -15.29 -1.83
CA VAL A 308 29.06 -15.40 -2.82
C VAL A 308 27.78 -15.02 -2.10
N ILE A 309 27.16 -13.92 -2.51
CA ILE A 309 25.98 -13.35 -1.86
C ILE A 309 24.74 -13.70 -2.68
N ILE A 310 23.74 -14.28 -2.01
CA ILE A 310 22.39 -14.46 -2.53
C ILE A 310 21.48 -13.62 -1.65
N SER A 311 20.71 -12.70 -2.25
CA SER A 311 19.84 -11.80 -1.50
C SER A 311 18.42 -11.79 -2.05
N GLY A 312 17.47 -11.46 -1.19
CA GLY A 312 16.07 -11.29 -1.53
C GLY A 312 15.37 -10.41 -0.50
N HIS A 313 14.26 -9.80 -0.89
CA HIS A 313 13.44 -9.02 0.00
C HIS A 313 12.76 -9.91 1.06
N LEU A 314 12.84 -9.51 2.32
CA LEU A 314 11.99 -10.03 3.40
C LEU A 314 10.78 -9.11 3.62
N ASP A 315 10.96 -7.81 3.40
CA ASP A 315 9.87 -6.85 3.40
C ASP A 315 8.89 -7.09 2.24
N ALA A 316 7.66 -6.70 2.43
CA ALA A 316 6.62 -6.75 1.40
C ALA A 316 5.68 -5.57 1.57
N PHE A 317 5.08 -5.16 0.44
CA PHE A 317 4.01 -4.18 0.49
C PHE A 317 2.86 -4.68 1.37
N ASP A 318 2.31 -3.76 2.13
CA ASP A 318 1.08 -3.95 2.88
C ASP A 318 -0.14 -3.66 1.97
N VAL A 319 -0.09 -4.21 0.76
CA VAL A 319 -1.17 -4.07 -0.23
C VAL A 319 -2.19 -5.14 0.05
N VAL A 320 -3.37 -4.72 0.48
CA VAL A 320 -4.52 -5.60 0.48
C VAL A 320 -5.09 -5.60 -0.93
N VAL A 321 -4.87 -6.69 -1.66
CA VAL A 321 -5.64 -7.01 -2.85
C VAL A 321 -6.76 -7.92 -2.37
N LEU A 322 -7.92 -7.34 -2.08
CA LEU A 322 -9.13 -8.11 -1.81
C LEU A 322 -9.72 -8.51 -3.17
N ALA A 323 -9.61 -9.80 -3.48
CA ALA A 323 -10.24 -10.40 -4.65
C ALA A 323 -11.75 -10.59 -4.42
#